data_bdb2125b64aefb9edd17822a4fdb0224
#
_entry.id   bdb2125b64aefb9edd17822a4fdb0224
#
_cell.length_a   1.000
_cell.length_b   1.000
_cell.length_c   1.000
_cell.angle_alpha   90.00
_cell.angle_beta   90.00
_cell.angle_gamma   90.00
#
_symmetry.space_group_name_H-M   'P 1'
#
loop_
_entity.id
_entity.type
_entity.pdbx_description
1 polymer ?
#
loop_
_entity_poly.entity_id
_entity_poly.type
_entity_poly.pdbx_seq_one_letter_code
_entity_poly.pdbx_strand_id
1 'polypeptide(L)'
;MNARKGAETAVRTATPPPTVWEPGSVIVLVGPPASGKSTWTTARFPPSARVSLDFFRGLLTDSEADQGANEEALALRALVLEGRLRRGRTTVCDSTSIEIPARADLLARARAHGRPVAAVLFDTPLEECLARNASRVRTVPPGVVRAMHAALPTVAELYAEGFTAVHHPGDTTP
;
A
#
# COMPACT_ATOMS: atom_id res chain seq x y z
N MET A 1 -30.69 48.94 -19.82
CA MET A 1 -30.99 47.82 -18.92
C MET A 1 -30.19 46.66 -19.41
N ASN A 2 -28.94 46.50 -18.91
CA ASN A 2 -27.98 45.52 -19.40
C ASN A 2 -27.81 44.43 -18.32
N ALA A 3 -28.31 43.23 -18.61
CA ALA A 3 -28.07 42.03 -17.80
C ALA A 3 -26.71 41.42 -18.19
N ARG A 4 -25.73 41.52 -17.31
CA ARG A 4 -24.45 40.80 -17.45
C ARG A 4 -24.69 39.36 -17.02
N LYS A 5 -24.61 38.43 -17.97
CA LYS A 5 -24.51 36.98 -17.74
C LYS A 5 -23.10 36.68 -17.20
N GLY A 6 -23.00 36.29 -15.96
CA GLY A 6 -21.77 35.73 -15.37
C GLY A 6 -21.44 34.39 -16.01
N ALA A 7 -20.28 34.29 -16.62
CA ALA A 7 -19.71 33.03 -17.08
C ALA A 7 -19.07 32.34 -15.90
N GLU A 8 -19.72 31.32 -15.37
CA GLU A 8 -19.18 30.41 -14.37
C GLU A 8 -18.15 29.49 -15.06
N THR A 9 -16.87 29.81 -14.87
CA THR A 9 -15.77 29.01 -15.38
C THR A 9 -15.69 27.74 -14.54
N ALA A 10 -16.29 26.66 -15.03
CA ALA A 10 -16.11 25.33 -14.47
C ALA A 10 -14.63 24.94 -14.56
N VAL A 11 -13.94 24.92 -13.44
CA VAL A 11 -12.61 24.34 -13.32
C VAL A 11 -12.74 22.85 -13.63
N ARG A 12 -12.40 22.46 -14.84
CA ARG A 12 -12.23 21.06 -15.21
C ARG A 12 -11.03 20.54 -14.43
N THR A 13 -11.29 19.82 -13.34
CA THR A 13 -10.27 18.98 -12.69
C THR A 13 -9.82 17.94 -13.72
N ALA A 14 -8.66 18.18 -14.31
CA ALA A 14 -8.04 17.19 -15.18
C ALA A 14 -7.76 15.93 -14.34
N THR A 15 -8.31 14.80 -14.73
CA THR A 15 -7.94 13.50 -14.17
C THR A 15 -6.44 13.32 -14.38
N PRO A 16 -5.65 13.09 -13.32
CA PRO A 16 -4.23 12.86 -13.48
C PRO A 16 -3.99 11.68 -14.43
N PRO A 17 -2.93 11.71 -15.25
CA PRO A 17 -2.62 10.60 -16.14
C PRO A 17 -2.41 9.32 -15.35
N PRO A 18 -2.73 8.16 -15.93
CA PRO A 18 -2.54 6.88 -15.26
C PRO A 18 -1.07 6.72 -14.84
N THR A 19 -0.84 6.37 -13.58
CA THR A 19 0.51 6.11 -13.08
C THR A 19 1.02 4.81 -13.69
N VAL A 20 1.92 4.91 -14.64
CA VAL A 20 2.65 3.76 -15.17
C VAL A 20 3.82 3.49 -14.24
N TRP A 21 3.81 2.34 -13.57
CA TRP A 21 4.92 1.92 -12.71
C TRP A 21 6.14 1.61 -13.58
N GLU A 22 7.30 2.13 -13.19
CA GLU A 22 8.55 1.73 -13.85
C GLU A 22 8.73 0.21 -13.74
N PRO A 23 9.15 -0.48 -14.80
CA PRO A 23 9.36 -1.92 -14.76
C PRO A 23 10.32 -2.32 -13.63
N GLY A 24 9.91 -3.27 -12.81
CA GLY A 24 10.70 -3.72 -11.67
C GLY A 24 10.56 -2.89 -10.39
N SER A 25 9.66 -1.91 -10.37
CA SER A 25 9.36 -1.14 -9.16
C SER A 25 8.91 -2.03 -8.00
N VAL A 26 9.30 -1.62 -6.80
CA VAL A 26 8.70 -2.09 -5.54
C VAL A 26 7.66 -1.08 -5.11
N ILE A 27 6.42 -1.54 -4.99
CA ILE A 27 5.28 -0.72 -4.57
C ILE A 27 4.94 -1.10 -3.14
N VAL A 28 5.15 -0.18 -2.21
CA VAL A 28 4.90 -0.39 -0.78
C VAL A 28 3.58 0.26 -0.42
N LEU A 29 2.62 -0.54 0.04
CA LEU A 29 1.36 -0.01 0.54
C LEU A 29 1.55 0.45 1.98
N VAL A 30 1.12 1.67 2.27
CA VAL A 30 1.22 2.28 3.60
C VAL A 30 -0.19 2.69 4.04
N GLY A 31 -0.67 2.16 5.17
CA GLY A 31 -2.00 2.52 5.65
C GLY A 31 -2.53 1.57 6.72
N PRO A 32 -3.52 2.00 7.53
CA PRO A 32 -4.06 1.21 8.62
C PRO A 32 -4.89 0.02 8.11
N PRO A 33 -5.25 -0.93 8.97
CA PRO A 33 -6.20 -1.98 8.64
C PRO A 33 -7.51 -1.40 8.09
N ALA A 34 -8.13 -2.10 7.13
CA ALA A 34 -9.37 -1.71 6.48
C ALA A 34 -9.34 -0.40 5.66
N SER A 35 -8.17 0.18 5.38
CA SER A 35 -8.04 1.36 4.51
C SER A 35 -8.24 1.08 3.00
N GLY A 36 -8.41 -0.18 2.60
CA GLY A 36 -8.68 -0.55 1.20
C GLY A 36 -7.47 -1.10 0.42
N LYS A 37 -6.30 -1.25 1.04
CA LYS A 37 -5.06 -1.72 0.40
C LYS A 37 -5.25 -2.99 -0.45
N SER A 38 -5.74 -4.07 0.14
CA SER A 38 -5.86 -5.36 -0.55
C SER A 38 -6.90 -5.32 -1.68
N THR A 39 -7.99 -4.56 -1.53
CA THR A 39 -8.97 -4.32 -2.59
C THR A 39 -8.31 -3.58 -3.77
N TRP A 40 -7.56 -2.51 -3.47
CA TRP A 40 -6.83 -1.74 -4.47
C TRP A 40 -5.80 -2.59 -5.22
N THR A 41 -5.04 -3.42 -4.48
CA THR A 41 -4.04 -4.33 -5.04
C THR A 41 -4.66 -5.38 -5.93
N THR A 42 -5.77 -5.99 -5.48
CA THR A 42 -6.46 -7.06 -6.23
C THR A 42 -7.01 -6.55 -7.56
N ALA A 43 -7.47 -5.31 -7.60
CA ALA A 43 -7.99 -4.69 -8.82
C ALA A 43 -6.90 -4.34 -9.85
N ARG A 44 -5.62 -4.21 -9.42
CA ARG A 44 -4.55 -3.65 -10.27
C ARG A 44 -3.41 -4.60 -10.58
N PHE A 45 -3.20 -5.61 -9.77
CA PHE A 45 -2.03 -6.48 -9.89
C PHE A 45 -2.41 -7.96 -9.82
N PRO A 46 -1.77 -8.79 -10.64
CA PRO A 46 -1.99 -10.23 -10.59
C PRO A 46 -1.49 -10.78 -9.23
N PRO A 47 -2.04 -11.92 -8.75
CA PRO A 47 -1.61 -12.56 -7.51
C PRO A 47 -0.09 -12.79 -7.43
N SER A 48 0.54 -13.11 -8.55
CA SER A 48 1.99 -13.34 -8.64
C SER A 48 2.85 -12.10 -8.38
N ALA A 49 2.29 -10.88 -8.49
CA ALA A 49 2.99 -9.63 -8.18
C ALA A 49 2.88 -9.23 -6.71
N ARG A 50 1.98 -9.86 -5.96
CA ARG A 50 1.69 -9.49 -4.58
C ARG A 50 2.52 -10.29 -3.58
N VAL A 51 3.10 -9.59 -2.62
CA VAL A 51 3.86 -10.15 -1.51
C VAL A 51 3.18 -9.72 -0.23
N SER A 52 2.49 -10.64 0.44
CA SER A 52 1.68 -10.39 1.62
C SER A 52 1.98 -11.42 2.70
N LEU A 53 2.15 -10.99 3.96
CA LEU A 53 2.34 -11.91 5.08
C LEU A 53 1.08 -12.73 5.35
N ASP A 54 -0.10 -12.12 5.24
CA ASP A 54 -1.37 -12.82 5.40
C ASP A 54 -1.48 -13.99 4.41
N PHE A 55 -1.16 -13.74 3.14
CA PHE A 55 -1.14 -14.79 2.12
C PHE A 55 -0.16 -15.93 2.47
N PHE A 56 1.04 -15.60 2.91
CA PHE A 56 2.04 -16.65 3.26
C PHE A 56 1.63 -17.43 4.51
N ARG A 57 1.01 -16.79 5.51
CA ARG A 57 0.40 -17.53 6.63
C ARG A 57 -0.68 -18.48 6.16
N GLY A 58 -1.60 -18.00 5.31
CA GLY A 58 -2.64 -18.86 4.71
C GLY A 58 -2.06 -20.04 3.93
N LEU A 59 -0.97 -19.84 3.21
CA LEU A 59 -0.30 -20.91 2.47
C LEU A 59 0.33 -21.97 3.38
N LEU A 60 0.76 -21.59 4.58
CA LEU A 60 1.41 -22.49 5.56
C LEU A 60 0.42 -23.23 6.45
N THR A 61 -0.71 -22.62 6.78
CA THR A 61 -1.60 -23.09 7.85
C THR A 61 -3.08 -23.17 7.48
N ASP A 62 -3.40 -22.92 6.20
CA ASP A 62 -4.78 -22.76 5.70
C ASP A 62 -5.55 -21.61 6.41
N SER A 63 -4.83 -20.74 7.13
CA SER A 63 -5.39 -19.62 7.88
C SER A 63 -4.51 -18.36 7.78
N GLU A 64 -4.96 -17.34 7.08
CA GLU A 64 -4.29 -16.03 7.04
C GLU A 64 -4.20 -15.36 8.42
N ALA A 65 -5.01 -15.83 9.38
CA ALA A 65 -5.10 -15.28 10.73
C ALA A 65 -4.08 -15.88 11.69
N ASP A 66 -3.45 -16.99 11.35
CA ASP A 66 -2.55 -17.70 12.22
C ASP A 66 -1.23 -16.94 12.42
N GLN A 67 -1.15 -16.26 13.58
CA GLN A 67 0.07 -15.52 13.96
C GLN A 67 1.21 -16.43 14.38
N GLY A 68 0.93 -17.71 14.68
CA GLY A 68 1.95 -18.71 15.03
C GLY A 68 2.92 -18.97 13.88
N ALA A 69 2.48 -18.79 12.63
CA ALA A 69 3.30 -18.97 11.43
C ALA A 69 4.02 -17.68 10.96
N ASN A 70 4.12 -16.66 11.81
CA ASN A 70 4.72 -15.38 11.40
C ASN A 70 6.19 -15.51 10.98
N GLU A 71 6.97 -16.30 11.68
CA GLU A 71 8.40 -16.45 11.39
C GLU A 71 8.62 -17.07 10.02
N GLU A 72 7.94 -18.16 9.74
CA GLU A 72 8.00 -18.85 8.44
C GLU A 72 7.43 -17.99 7.31
N ALA A 73 6.34 -17.27 7.57
CA ALA A 73 5.73 -16.35 6.60
C ALA A 73 6.68 -15.18 6.27
N LEU A 74 7.43 -14.66 7.23
CA LEU A 74 8.48 -13.67 7.02
C LEU A 74 9.63 -14.22 6.18
N ALA A 75 10.07 -15.45 6.43
CA ALA A 75 11.10 -16.12 5.65
C ALA A 75 10.67 -16.33 4.19
N LEU A 76 9.45 -16.82 3.96
CA LEU A 76 8.87 -16.97 2.63
C LEU A 76 8.74 -15.63 1.92
N ARG A 77 8.26 -14.58 2.63
CA ARG A 77 8.18 -13.23 2.08
C ARG A 77 9.54 -12.74 1.61
N ALA A 78 10.57 -12.90 2.43
CA ALA A 78 11.92 -12.47 2.10
C ALA A 78 12.45 -13.21 0.87
N LEU A 79 12.28 -14.53 0.79
CA LEU A 79 12.73 -15.36 -0.33
C LEU A 79 12.03 -14.98 -1.65
N VAL A 80 10.70 -14.82 -1.63
CA VAL A 80 9.91 -14.44 -2.81
C VAL A 80 10.27 -13.02 -3.26
N LEU A 81 10.33 -12.07 -2.33
CA LEU A 81 10.71 -10.69 -2.62
C LEU A 81 12.09 -10.63 -3.27
N GLU A 82 13.09 -11.28 -2.68
CA GLU A 82 14.45 -11.34 -3.19
C GLU A 82 14.52 -11.94 -4.60
N GLY A 83 13.80 -13.04 -4.82
CA GLY A 83 13.70 -13.67 -6.13
C GLY A 83 13.09 -12.78 -7.20
N ARG A 84 12.10 -11.94 -6.84
CA ARG A 84 11.45 -10.99 -7.74
C ARG A 84 12.32 -9.77 -8.03
N LEU A 85 12.99 -9.23 -7.02
CA LEU A 85 13.93 -8.11 -7.15
C LEU A 85 15.07 -8.42 -8.12
N ARG A 86 15.70 -9.59 -7.95
CA ARG A 86 16.77 -10.07 -8.87
C ARG A 86 16.30 -10.16 -10.32
N ARG A 87 15.05 -10.53 -10.53
CA ARG A 87 14.46 -10.68 -11.87
C ARG A 87 13.84 -9.40 -12.43
N GLY A 88 13.90 -8.27 -11.70
CA GLY A 88 13.30 -7.02 -12.11
C GLY A 88 11.78 -7.10 -12.27
N ARG A 89 11.10 -7.89 -11.43
CA ARG A 89 9.64 -8.01 -11.48
C ARG A 89 8.98 -6.96 -10.59
N THR A 90 8.09 -6.17 -11.17
CA THR A 90 7.25 -5.24 -10.39
C THR A 90 6.56 -6.00 -9.27
N THR A 91 6.71 -5.52 -8.04
CA THR A 91 6.28 -6.23 -6.84
C THR A 91 5.51 -5.29 -5.92
N VAL A 92 4.34 -5.74 -5.43
CA VAL A 92 3.52 -5.00 -4.47
C VAL A 92 3.65 -5.65 -3.11
N CYS A 93 4.13 -4.90 -2.13
CA CYS A 93 4.20 -5.31 -0.73
C CYS A 93 2.90 -4.91 -0.02
N ASP A 94 1.96 -5.87 0.08
CA ASP A 94 0.65 -5.69 0.68
C ASP A 94 0.71 -5.96 2.19
N SER A 95 1.08 -4.94 2.93
CA SER A 95 1.10 -4.90 4.39
C SER A 95 0.71 -3.50 4.87
N THR A 96 0.55 -3.31 6.18
CA THR A 96 0.25 -1.96 6.73
C THR A 96 1.41 -1.00 6.56
N SER A 97 2.65 -1.49 6.65
CA SER A 97 3.92 -0.74 6.53
C SER A 97 3.93 0.58 7.31
N ILE A 98 3.26 0.61 8.47
CA ILE A 98 3.21 1.79 9.35
C ILE A 98 4.55 2.01 10.07
N GLU A 99 5.20 0.92 10.43
CA GLU A 99 6.46 0.96 11.19
C GLU A 99 7.64 1.33 10.29
N ILE A 100 8.44 2.30 10.71
CA ILE A 100 9.65 2.73 9.99
C ILE A 100 10.60 1.56 9.69
N PRO A 101 10.89 0.64 10.64
CA PRO A 101 11.81 -0.48 10.35
C PRO A 101 11.31 -1.39 9.23
N ALA A 102 9.99 -1.60 9.12
CA ALA A 102 9.41 -2.41 8.06
C ALA A 102 9.60 -1.77 6.67
N ARG A 103 9.44 -0.45 6.57
CA ARG A 103 9.69 0.31 5.34
C ARG A 103 11.18 0.36 5.01
N ALA A 104 12.04 0.58 6.01
CA ALA A 104 13.49 0.62 5.85
C ALA A 104 14.06 -0.70 5.30
N ASP A 105 13.57 -1.86 5.76
CA ASP A 105 13.97 -3.18 5.21
C ASP A 105 13.61 -3.29 3.71
N LEU A 106 12.39 -2.90 3.32
CA LEU A 106 11.96 -2.94 1.93
C LEU A 106 12.78 -1.99 1.04
N LEU A 107 13.05 -0.77 1.52
CA LEU A 107 13.89 0.21 0.84
C LEU A 107 15.32 -0.30 0.67
N ALA A 108 15.91 -0.87 1.71
CA ALA A 108 17.27 -1.41 1.66
C ALA A 108 17.40 -2.55 0.64
N ARG A 109 16.45 -3.50 0.65
CA ARG A 109 16.42 -4.61 -0.32
C ARG A 109 16.26 -4.12 -1.74
N ALA A 110 15.32 -3.22 -1.99
CA ALA A 110 15.10 -2.67 -3.33
C ALA A 110 16.34 -1.93 -3.85
N ARG A 111 16.97 -1.10 -3.01
CA ARG A 111 18.22 -0.40 -3.34
C ARG A 111 19.37 -1.35 -3.67
N ALA A 112 19.52 -2.45 -2.93
CA ALA A 112 20.54 -3.46 -3.19
C ALA A 112 20.44 -4.07 -4.59
N HIS A 113 19.24 -4.02 -5.19
CA HIS A 113 18.97 -4.49 -6.55
C HIS A 113 18.78 -3.36 -7.58
N GLY A 114 19.02 -2.10 -7.20
CA GLY A 114 18.82 -0.95 -8.08
C GLY A 114 17.35 -0.78 -8.53
N ARG A 115 16.36 -1.12 -7.67
CA ARG A 115 14.94 -1.04 -8.01
C ARG A 115 14.32 0.24 -7.46
N PRO A 116 13.53 0.97 -8.27
CA PRO A 116 12.78 2.11 -7.79
C PRO A 116 11.72 1.65 -6.77
N VAL A 117 11.49 2.47 -5.74
CA VAL A 117 10.52 2.18 -4.68
C VAL A 117 9.49 3.28 -4.60
N ALA A 118 8.25 2.93 -4.84
CA ALA A 118 7.12 3.84 -4.68
C ALA A 118 6.28 3.47 -3.45
N ALA A 119 5.75 4.46 -2.75
CA ALA A 119 4.74 4.27 -1.73
C ALA A 119 3.34 4.56 -2.31
N VAL A 120 2.34 3.80 -1.86
CA VAL A 120 0.93 4.17 -2.00
C VAL A 120 0.39 4.39 -0.61
N LEU A 121 0.12 5.65 -0.28
CA LEU A 121 -0.35 6.08 1.03
C LEU A 121 -1.88 6.06 1.08
N PHE A 122 -2.43 5.19 1.94
CA PHE A 122 -3.85 5.06 2.20
C PHE A 122 -4.20 5.86 3.46
N ASP A 123 -4.55 7.10 3.28
CA ASP A 123 -4.98 8.05 4.30
C ASP A 123 -6.50 8.08 4.51
N THR A 124 -7.16 6.96 4.24
CA THR A 124 -8.61 6.77 4.43
C THR A 124 -9.02 7.26 5.82
N PRO A 125 -10.12 8.06 5.94
CA PRO A 125 -10.56 8.58 7.23
C PRO A 125 -10.75 7.48 8.29
N LEU A 126 -10.36 7.79 9.53
CA LEU A 126 -10.39 6.83 10.64
C LEU A 126 -11.76 6.16 10.82
N GLU A 127 -12.84 6.95 10.78
CA GLU A 127 -14.19 6.45 10.98
C GLU A 127 -14.59 5.46 9.86
N GLU A 128 -14.14 5.68 8.64
CA GLU A 128 -14.36 4.77 7.53
C GLU A 128 -13.54 3.48 7.70
N CYS A 129 -12.30 3.56 8.16
CA CYS A 129 -11.50 2.39 8.52
C CYS A 129 -12.16 1.57 9.62
N LEU A 130 -12.69 2.22 10.67
CA LEU A 130 -13.37 1.56 11.77
C LEU A 130 -14.67 0.89 11.31
N ALA A 131 -15.49 1.58 10.51
CA ALA A 131 -16.74 1.03 9.97
C ALA A 131 -16.47 -0.20 9.07
N ARG A 132 -15.51 -0.08 8.16
CA ARG A 132 -15.10 -1.19 7.29
C ARG A 132 -14.50 -2.36 8.09
N ASN A 133 -13.72 -2.06 9.15
CA ASN A 133 -13.16 -3.08 10.02
C ASN A 133 -14.25 -3.86 10.76
N ALA A 134 -15.28 -3.19 11.24
CA ALA A 134 -16.40 -3.81 11.96
C ALA A 134 -17.22 -4.76 11.09
N SER A 135 -17.27 -4.53 9.77
CA SER A 135 -18.00 -5.38 8.81
C SER A 135 -17.21 -6.59 8.30
N ARG A 136 -15.95 -6.76 8.72
CA ARG A 136 -15.10 -7.89 8.31
C ARG A 136 -15.39 -9.14 9.11
N VAL A 137 -15.22 -10.29 8.48
CA VAL A 137 -15.22 -11.60 9.18
C VAL A 137 -14.10 -11.64 10.23
N ARG A 138 -12.90 -11.13 9.89
CA ARG A 138 -11.79 -10.96 10.80
C ARG A 138 -11.61 -9.48 11.13
N THR A 139 -11.94 -9.10 12.35
CA THR A 139 -11.76 -7.74 12.85
C THR A 139 -10.40 -7.55 13.52
N VAL A 140 -9.84 -6.37 13.39
CA VAL A 140 -8.69 -5.91 14.18
C VAL A 140 -9.24 -5.10 15.37
N PRO A 141 -8.68 -5.22 16.59
CA PRO A 141 -9.13 -4.41 17.71
C PRO A 141 -9.17 -2.92 17.35
N PRO A 142 -10.28 -2.21 17.60
CA PRO A 142 -10.44 -0.80 17.21
C PRO A 142 -9.33 0.12 17.72
N GLY A 143 -8.79 -0.15 18.92
CA GLY A 143 -7.65 0.58 19.47
C GLY A 143 -6.38 0.46 18.61
N VAL A 144 -6.14 -0.70 18.01
CA VAL A 144 -5.01 -0.94 17.10
C VAL A 144 -5.21 -0.15 15.80
N VAL A 145 -6.43 -0.15 15.25
CA VAL A 145 -6.76 0.63 14.05
C VAL A 145 -6.51 2.12 14.31
N ARG A 146 -6.96 2.65 15.47
CA ARG A 146 -6.74 4.05 15.87
C ARG A 146 -5.25 4.37 16.01
N ALA A 147 -4.50 3.53 16.70
CA ALA A 147 -3.06 3.72 16.90
C ALA A 147 -2.31 3.74 15.56
N MET A 148 -2.60 2.78 14.67
CA MET A 148 -1.98 2.72 13.35
C MET A 148 -2.39 3.90 12.46
N HIS A 149 -3.63 4.38 12.55
CA HIS A 149 -4.07 5.55 11.81
C HIS A 149 -3.36 6.83 12.30
N ALA A 150 -3.21 6.98 13.62
CA ALA A 150 -2.49 8.12 14.21
C ALA A 150 -0.99 8.12 13.89
N ALA A 151 -0.42 6.95 13.59
CA ALA A 151 0.99 6.76 13.22
C ALA A 151 1.23 6.78 11.71
N LEU A 152 0.25 7.19 10.88
CA LEU A 152 0.45 7.33 9.44
C LEU A 152 1.56 8.35 9.16
N PRO A 153 2.53 7.98 8.30
CA PRO A 153 3.54 8.94 7.85
C PRO A 153 2.91 9.98 6.91
N THR A 154 3.50 11.14 6.88
CA THR A 154 3.22 12.16 5.87
C THR A 154 3.94 11.82 4.55
N VAL A 155 3.51 12.43 3.45
CA VAL A 155 4.19 12.35 2.15
C VAL A 155 5.65 12.81 2.25
N ALA A 156 5.91 13.89 3.02
CA ALA A 156 7.26 14.41 3.21
C ALA A 156 8.18 13.44 3.94
N GLU A 157 7.68 12.76 4.97
CA GLU A 157 8.42 11.72 5.70
C GLU A 157 8.76 10.54 4.80
N LEU A 158 7.83 10.07 3.97
CA LEU A 158 8.08 8.97 3.03
C LEU A 158 9.18 9.34 2.01
N TYR A 159 9.18 10.56 1.46
CA TYR A 159 10.28 11.03 0.62
C TYR A 159 11.61 11.11 1.38
N ALA A 160 11.59 11.58 2.63
CA ALA A 160 12.79 11.65 3.48
C ALA A 160 13.37 10.26 3.80
N GLU A 161 12.54 9.22 3.92
CA GLU A 161 12.97 7.83 4.06
C GLU A 161 13.61 7.28 2.78
N GLY A 162 13.32 7.89 1.63
CA GLY A 162 13.93 7.58 0.33
C GLY A 162 13.03 6.82 -0.64
N PHE A 163 11.73 6.95 -0.51
CA PHE A 163 10.81 6.57 -1.59
C PHE A 163 11.03 7.50 -2.79
N THR A 164 11.06 6.93 -4.00
CA THR A 164 11.25 7.70 -5.24
C THR A 164 9.97 8.36 -5.73
N ALA A 165 8.82 7.84 -5.31
CA ALA A 165 7.50 8.39 -5.59
C ALA A 165 6.54 8.05 -4.45
N VAL A 166 5.57 8.94 -4.20
CA VAL A 166 4.49 8.73 -3.23
C VAL A 166 3.17 9.07 -3.95
N HIS A 167 2.24 8.14 -3.92
CA HIS A 167 0.93 8.25 -4.54
C HIS A 167 -0.19 8.02 -3.54
N HIS A 168 -1.37 8.56 -3.81
CA HIS A 168 -2.61 8.14 -3.15
C HIS A 168 -3.37 7.13 -4.03
N PRO A 169 -4.27 6.32 -3.47
CA PRO A 169 -5.00 5.30 -4.24
C PRO A 169 -5.76 5.83 -5.44
N GLY A 170 -6.24 7.09 -5.37
CA GLY A 170 -6.97 7.78 -6.45
C GLY A 170 -6.09 8.29 -7.57
N ASP A 171 -4.78 8.46 -7.35
CA ASP A 171 -3.83 9.00 -8.34
C ASP A 171 -3.42 7.95 -9.36
N THR A 172 -3.72 6.67 -9.09
CA THR A 172 -3.26 5.53 -9.90
C THR A 172 -4.44 4.88 -10.60
N THR A 173 -4.46 4.93 -11.93
CA THR A 173 -5.39 4.15 -12.75
C THR A 173 -4.87 2.72 -12.94
N PRO A 174 -5.77 1.73 -13.11
CA PRO A 174 -5.41 0.34 -13.36
C PRO A 174 -4.57 0.17 -14.62
#